data_d5837cc472058e4fb5d28d5d888470ad
#
_entry.id   d5837cc472058e4fb5d28d5d888470ad
#
_cell.length_a   1.000
_cell.length_b   1.000
_cell.length_c   1.000
_cell.angle_alpha   90.00
_cell.angle_beta   90.00
_cell.angle_gamma   90.00
#
_symmetry.space_group_name_H-M   'P 1'
#
loop_
_entity.id
_entity.type
_entity.pdbx_description
1 polymer ?
#
loop_
_entity_poly.entity_id
_entity_poly.type
_entity_poly.pdbx_seq_one_letter_code
_entity_poly.pdbx_strand_id
1 'polypeptide(L)'
;MNMNTDPREHLVVIGNGMAGMRTIEELLKRDGAARYRISVFGAEPHVNYNRILLSSVLAGDKTIDEIVINTPEWYQQNGIGLVTGDAVTAIHRGDRTITTASGRVAPYHKLLIATGSRPLAPPIPGLGLPGVCAFRDIADVEKMLLAARTRKRAVVIGGGLLGLEAAWGLKQRGMSVALVHLMPTLMERQLDAPAGQLLQRDLDRRGIAFFTNGQTEEITGTECAEGVQLADGRYIPADLVVLAIGIRPNIDLARDAGLDVNRGIV
;
A
#
# COMPACT_ATOMS: atom_id res chain seq x y z
N MET A 1 -9.41 21.82 -34.54
CA MET A 1 -9.68 21.09 -33.28
C MET A 1 -10.51 19.86 -33.64
N ASN A 2 -9.88 18.69 -33.75
CA ASN A 2 -10.60 17.47 -34.05
C ASN A 2 -11.37 17.01 -32.81
N MET A 3 -12.67 17.19 -32.83
CA MET A 3 -13.57 16.56 -31.87
C MET A 3 -13.43 15.05 -32.07
N ASN A 4 -13.12 14.37 -30.99
CA ASN A 4 -12.94 12.94 -30.86
C ASN A 4 -14.17 12.22 -31.44
N THR A 5 -14.00 11.54 -32.56
CA THR A 5 -15.07 10.89 -33.32
C THR A 5 -15.52 9.53 -32.75
N ASP A 6 -15.00 9.16 -31.56
CA ASP A 6 -15.40 7.93 -30.88
C ASP A 6 -16.79 8.10 -30.25
N PRO A 7 -17.82 7.36 -30.71
CA PRO A 7 -19.17 7.50 -30.20
C PRO A 7 -19.36 6.92 -28.78
N ARG A 8 -18.37 6.22 -28.25
CA ARG A 8 -18.44 5.61 -26.93
C ARG A 8 -18.30 6.64 -25.81
N GLU A 9 -19.00 6.43 -24.71
CA GLU A 9 -18.79 7.21 -23.50
C GLU A 9 -17.37 7.01 -22.95
N HIS A 10 -16.72 8.06 -22.49
CA HIS A 10 -15.39 7.95 -21.86
C HIS A 10 -15.53 7.61 -20.38
N LEU A 11 -15.14 6.40 -20.00
CA LEU A 11 -14.98 5.98 -18.61
C LEU A 11 -13.54 6.24 -18.17
N VAL A 12 -13.37 7.11 -17.20
CA VAL A 12 -12.09 7.35 -16.52
C VAL A 12 -12.09 6.59 -15.20
N VAL A 13 -11.00 5.87 -14.93
CA VAL A 13 -10.77 5.14 -13.68
C VAL A 13 -9.58 5.76 -12.96
N ILE A 14 -9.80 6.22 -11.74
CA ILE A 14 -8.74 6.74 -10.87
C ILE A 14 -8.29 5.63 -9.92
N GLY A 15 -7.10 5.11 -10.15
CA GLY A 15 -6.51 4.00 -9.41
C GLY A 15 -6.38 2.73 -10.22
N ASN A 16 -5.13 2.28 -10.41
CA ASN A 16 -4.77 1.05 -11.13
C ASN A 16 -4.58 -0.13 -10.15
N GLY A 17 -5.32 -0.14 -9.04
CA GLY A 17 -5.26 -1.20 -8.04
C GLY A 17 -6.24 -2.35 -8.33
N MET A 18 -6.19 -3.40 -7.50
CA MET A 18 -6.98 -4.62 -7.69
C MET A 18 -8.49 -4.36 -7.81
N ALA A 19 -9.07 -3.45 -7.01
CA ALA A 19 -10.51 -3.18 -7.04
C ALA A 19 -10.96 -2.49 -8.34
N GLY A 20 -10.23 -1.45 -8.78
CA GLY A 20 -10.51 -0.74 -10.02
C GLY A 20 -10.40 -1.66 -11.23
N MET A 21 -9.31 -2.43 -11.30
CA MET A 21 -9.07 -3.34 -12.42
C MET A 21 -10.02 -4.53 -12.42
N ARG A 22 -10.40 -5.07 -11.26
CA ARG A 22 -11.44 -6.10 -11.19
C ARG A 22 -12.79 -5.58 -11.71
N THR A 23 -13.13 -4.32 -11.42
CA THR A 23 -14.34 -3.70 -11.96
C THR A 23 -14.26 -3.61 -13.49
N ILE A 24 -13.11 -3.25 -14.04
CA ILE A 24 -12.92 -3.20 -15.51
C ILE A 24 -13.02 -4.59 -16.12
N GLU A 25 -12.39 -5.61 -15.54
CA GLU A 25 -12.50 -6.99 -16.01
C GLU A 25 -13.95 -7.47 -16.09
N GLU A 26 -14.74 -7.20 -15.05
CA GLU A 26 -16.17 -7.55 -15.05
C GLU A 26 -16.99 -6.72 -16.03
N LEU A 27 -16.62 -5.46 -16.26
CA LEU A 27 -17.24 -4.60 -17.25
C LEU A 27 -16.98 -5.13 -18.68
N LEU A 28 -15.75 -5.54 -18.98
CA LEU A 28 -15.37 -6.10 -20.28
C LEU A 28 -16.15 -7.39 -20.60
N LYS A 29 -16.38 -8.26 -19.62
CA LYS A 29 -17.21 -9.48 -19.77
C LYS A 29 -18.66 -9.18 -20.12
N ARG A 30 -19.12 -7.95 -19.93
CA ARG A 30 -20.50 -7.47 -20.19
C ARG A 30 -20.54 -6.47 -21.33
N ASP A 31 -19.75 -6.68 -22.37
CA ASP A 31 -19.65 -5.82 -23.56
C ASP A 31 -19.27 -4.35 -23.26
N GLY A 32 -18.58 -4.12 -22.14
CA GLY A 32 -18.20 -2.78 -21.74
C GLY A 32 -17.28 -2.07 -22.73
N ALA A 33 -16.46 -2.81 -23.47
CA ALA A 33 -15.58 -2.25 -24.50
C ALA A 33 -16.37 -1.66 -25.70
N ALA A 34 -17.56 -2.18 -26.01
CA ALA A 34 -18.42 -1.63 -27.05
C ALA A 34 -19.07 -0.31 -26.60
N ARG A 35 -19.32 -0.15 -25.30
CA ARG A 35 -20.00 1.01 -24.72
C ARG A 35 -19.05 2.11 -24.28
N TYR A 36 -17.88 1.74 -23.76
CA TYR A 36 -16.96 2.68 -23.15
C TYR A 36 -15.58 2.68 -23.81
N ARG A 37 -15.04 3.89 -24.04
CA ARG A 37 -13.61 4.11 -24.15
C ARG A 37 -13.07 4.25 -22.73
N ILE A 38 -12.12 3.39 -22.35
CA ILE A 38 -11.64 3.30 -20.97
C ILE A 38 -10.24 3.90 -20.86
N SER A 39 -10.03 4.76 -19.85
CA SER A 39 -8.71 5.26 -19.45
C SER A 39 -8.50 5.07 -17.96
N VAL A 40 -7.37 4.49 -17.59
CA VAL A 40 -6.97 4.22 -16.20
C VAL A 40 -5.78 5.08 -15.83
N PHE A 41 -5.86 5.76 -14.69
CA PHE A 41 -4.80 6.60 -14.14
C PHE A 41 -4.29 6.01 -12.83
N GLY A 42 -3.03 5.60 -12.80
CA GLY A 42 -2.33 5.04 -11.64
C GLY A 42 -1.29 5.98 -11.08
N ALA A 43 -1.26 6.18 -9.77
CA ALA A 43 -0.24 6.97 -9.09
C ALA A 43 1.12 6.26 -9.06
N GLU A 44 1.12 4.93 -8.96
CA GLU A 44 2.33 4.11 -8.98
C GLU A 44 2.81 3.92 -10.43
N PRO A 45 4.15 3.81 -10.68
CA PRO A 45 4.71 3.62 -12.01
C PRO A 45 4.61 2.17 -12.51
N HIS A 46 3.65 1.40 -12.00
CA HIS A 46 3.49 -0.02 -12.26
C HIS A 46 2.13 -0.33 -12.90
N VAL A 47 2.08 -1.41 -13.69
CA VAL A 47 0.84 -2.04 -14.10
C VAL A 47 0.13 -2.65 -12.89
N ASN A 48 -1.12 -3.13 -13.07
CA ASN A 48 -1.87 -3.74 -11.98
C ASN A 48 -1.18 -5.02 -11.47
N TYR A 49 -0.99 -5.10 -10.16
CA TYR A 49 -0.37 -6.23 -9.48
C TYR A 49 -1.14 -6.66 -8.23
N ASN A 50 -0.92 -7.90 -7.80
CA ASN A 50 -1.50 -8.43 -6.59
C ASN A 50 -0.74 -7.94 -5.34
N ARG A 51 -1.27 -6.88 -4.73
CA ARG A 51 -0.68 -6.25 -3.55
C ARG A 51 -0.58 -7.19 -2.34
N ILE A 52 -1.46 -8.21 -2.25
CA ILE A 52 -1.43 -9.20 -1.16
C ILE A 52 -0.14 -10.05 -1.22
N LEU A 53 0.40 -10.26 -2.42
CA LEU A 53 1.61 -11.06 -2.63
C LEU A 53 2.93 -10.27 -2.42
N LEU A 54 2.87 -9.00 -2.01
CA LEU A 54 4.07 -8.24 -1.67
C LEU A 54 4.85 -8.87 -0.51
N SER A 55 4.17 -9.54 0.42
CA SER A 55 4.82 -10.32 1.48
C SER A 55 5.63 -11.49 0.95
N SER A 56 5.12 -12.19 -0.08
CA SER A 56 5.86 -13.26 -0.76
C SER A 56 7.08 -12.74 -1.53
N VAL A 57 6.97 -11.53 -2.11
CA VAL A 57 8.12 -10.87 -2.75
C VAL A 57 9.18 -10.51 -1.71
N LEU A 58 8.78 -9.93 -0.59
CA LEU A 58 9.69 -9.60 0.50
C LEU A 58 10.37 -10.86 1.06
N ALA A 59 9.62 -11.95 1.26
CA ALA A 59 10.17 -13.24 1.72
C ALA A 59 11.13 -13.89 0.71
N GLY A 60 10.96 -13.64 -0.59
CA GLY A 60 11.77 -14.22 -1.65
C GLY A 60 11.13 -15.39 -2.38
N ASP A 61 9.86 -15.65 -2.07
CA ASP A 61 9.10 -16.73 -2.69
C ASP A 61 8.60 -16.35 -4.10
N LYS A 62 8.53 -15.04 -4.39
CA LYS A 62 8.07 -14.48 -5.68
C LYS A 62 8.91 -13.29 -6.10
N THR A 63 8.88 -13.01 -7.40
CA THR A 63 9.37 -11.78 -7.99
C THR A 63 8.24 -10.76 -8.18
N ILE A 64 8.57 -9.51 -8.49
CA ILE A 64 7.57 -8.48 -8.81
C ILE A 64 6.78 -8.86 -10.07
N ASP A 65 7.43 -9.42 -11.08
CA ASP A 65 6.79 -9.82 -12.33
C ASP A 65 5.76 -10.94 -12.11
N GLU A 66 6.02 -11.87 -11.20
CA GLU A 66 5.09 -12.98 -10.88
C GLU A 66 3.82 -12.53 -10.14
N ILE A 67 3.80 -11.32 -9.61
CA ILE A 67 2.61 -10.78 -8.94
C ILE A 67 1.81 -9.83 -9.83
N VAL A 68 2.26 -9.55 -11.05
CA VAL A 68 1.50 -8.78 -12.05
C VAL A 68 0.22 -9.53 -12.41
N ILE A 69 -0.91 -8.83 -12.40
CA ILE A 69 -2.23 -9.38 -12.77
C ILE A 69 -2.54 -9.04 -14.23
N ASN A 70 -2.44 -7.77 -14.59
CA ASN A 70 -2.72 -7.30 -15.94
C ASN A 70 -1.44 -6.73 -16.55
N THR A 71 -0.93 -7.40 -17.61
CA THR A 71 0.28 -6.98 -18.30
C THR A 71 0.03 -5.77 -19.22
N PRO A 72 1.06 -5.04 -19.68
CA PRO A 72 0.87 -3.95 -20.66
C PRO A 72 0.12 -4.41 -21.92
N GLU A 73 0.38 -5.62 -22.39
CA GLU A 73 -0.28 -6.22 -23.55
C GLU A 73 -1.78 -6.44 -23.31
N TRP A 74 -2.16 -6.81 -22.08
CA TRP A 74 -3.54 -6.96 -21.70
C TRP A 74 -4.31 -5.64 -21.85
N TYR A 75 -3.76 -4.51 -21.40
CA TYR A 75 -4.37 -3.19 -21.60
C TYR A 75 -4.52 -2.85 -23.08
N GLN A 76 -3.50 -3.09 -23.88
CA GLN A 76 -3.51 -2.88 -25.31
C GLN A 76 -4.58 -3.71 -26.02
N GLN A 77 -4.63 -5.02 -25.74
CA GLN A 77 -5.60 -5.97 -26.34
C GLN A 77 -7.05 -5.59 -26.02
N ASN A 78 -7.29 -5.00 -24.85
CA ASN A 78 -8.62 -4.55 -24.45
C ASN A 78 -8.92 -3.07 -24.80
N GLY A 79 -8.03 -2.39 -25.52
CA GLY A 79 -8.20 -1.00 -25.93
C GLY A 79 -8.28 -0.02 -24.75
N ILE A 80 -7.61 -0.33 -23.64
CA ILE A 80 -7.59 0.48 -22.42
C ILE A 80 -6.37 1.40 -22.44
N GLY A 81 -6.60 2.72 -22.35
CA GLY A 81 -5.53 3.69 -22.13
C GLY A 81 -5.04 3.63 -20.69
N LEU A 82 -3.76 3.28 -20.48
CA LEU A 82 -3.14 3.26 -19.15
C LEU A 82 -2.14 4.41 -19.01
N VAL A 83 -2.27 5.16 -17.93
CA VAL A 83 -1.30 6.19 -17.49
C VAL A 83 -0.81 5.78 -16.11
N THR A 84 0.48 5.49 -15.98
CA THR A 84 1.13 5.12 -14.71
C THR A 84 2.07 6.22 -14.23
N GLY A 85 2.33 6.30 -12.92
CA GLY A 85 3.23 7.29 -12.33
C GLY A 85 2.71 8.73 -12.36
N ASP A 86 1.41 8.93 -12.63
CA ASP A 86 0.81 10.25 -12.74
C ASP A 86 -0.51 10.31 -11.96
N ALA A 87 -0.39 10.66 -10.70
CA ALA A 87 -1.53 10.69 -9.77
C ALA A 87 -2.57 11.74 -10.18
N VAL A 88 -3.84 11.37 -10.12
CA VAL A 88 -4.93 12.36 -10.24
C VAL A 88 -4.97 13.20 -8.97
N THR A 89 -4.89 14.52 -9.13
CA THR A 89 -4.84 15.49 -8.03
C THR A 89 -6.13 16.31 -7.88
N ALA A 90 -6.98 16.37 -8.93
CA ALA A 90 -8.25 17.07 -8.86
C ALA A 90 -9.33 16.41 -9.73
N ILE A 91 -10.58 16.54 -9.30
CA ILE A 91 -11.79 16.18 -10.06
C ILE A 91 -12.65 17.43 -10.19
N HIS A 92 -12.91 17.87 -11.41
CA HIS A 92 -13.75 19.02 -11.73
C HIS A 92 -15.12 18.52 -12.20
N ARG A 93 -16.07 18.45 -11.27
CA ARG A 93 -17.40 17.86 -11.52
C ARG A 93 -18.22 18.68 -12.54
N GLY A 94 -18.11 20.01 -12.49
CA GLY A 94 -18.82 20.90 -13.42
C GLY A 94 -18.41 20.67 -14.87
N ASP A 95 -17.11 20.63 -15.11
CA ASP A 95 -16.53 20.44 -16.44
C ASP A 95 -16.37 18.98 -16.84
N ARG A 96 -16.64 18.07 -15.91
CA ARG A 96 -16.41 16.63 -16.05
C ARG A 96 -15.00 16.30 -16.53
N THR A 97 -14.00 16.86 -15.86
CA THR A 97 -12.59 16.60 -16.13
C THR A 97 -11.85 16.19 -14.87
N ILE A 98 -10.74 15.47 -15.04
CA ILE A 98 -9.73 15.25 -14.00
C ILE A 98 -8.45 15.98 -14.36
N THR A 99 -7.65 16.35 -13.34
CA THR A 99 -6.28 16.86 -13.52
C THR A 99 -5.30 15.95 -12.80
N THR A 100 -4.16 15.65 -13.44
CA THR A 100 -3.09 14.85 -12.85
C THR A 100 -1.96 15.72 -12.29
N ALA A 101 -1.02 15.12 -11.57
CA ALA A 101 0.16 15.79 -11.01
C ALA A 101 1.07 16.39 -12.10
N SER A 102 1.12 15.78 -13.30
CA SER A 102 1.86 16.34 -14.44
C SER A 102 1.13 17.50 -15.14
N GLY A 103 -0.09 17.86 -14.70
CA GLY A 103 -0.93 18.88 -15.33
C GLY A 103 -1.76 18.38 -16.52
N ARG A 104 -1.77 17.07 -16.78
CA ARG A 104 -2.65 16.49 -17.81
C ARG A 104 -4.10 16.64 -17.39
N VAL A 105 -4.95 17.09 -18.33
CA VAL A 105 -6.40 17.16 -18.15
C VAL A 105 -7.06 16.12 -19.03
N ALA A 106 -7.98 15.33 -18.46
CA ALA A 106 -8.75 14.33 -19.19
C ALA A 106 -10.24 14.48 -18.92
N PRO A 107 -11.08 14.60 -19.97
CA PRO A 107 -12.53 14.65 -19.83
C PRO A 107 -13.09 13.25 -19.55
N TYR A 108 -14.23 13.17 -18.87
CA TYR A 108 -14.95 11.92 -18.65
C TYR A 108 -16.46 12.08 -18.81
N HIS A 109 -17.12 11.01 -19.22
CA HIS A 109 -18.58 10.85 -19.14
C HIS A 109 -18.98 10.13 -17.86
N LYS A 110 -18.18 9.12 -17.48
CA LYS A 110 -18.29 8.34 -16.24
C LYS A 110 -16.94 8.33 -15.52
N LEU A 111 -16.97 8.36 -14.20
CA LEU A 111 -15.79 8.35 -13.37
C LEU A 111 -15.89 7.24 -12.32
N LEU A 112 -14.89 6.37 -12.26
CA LEU A 112 -14.72 5.38 -11.21
C LEU A 112 -13.57 5.80 -10.30
N ILE A 113 -13.84 6.02 -9.01
CA ILE A 113 -12.84 6.38 -8.01
C ILE A 113 -12.46 5.11 -7.24
N ALA A 114 -11.24 4.61 -7.47
CA ALA A 114 -10.69 3.41 -6.86
C ALA A 114 -9.28 3.68 -6.27
N THR A 115 -9.13 4.80 -5.59
CA THR A 115 -7.87 5.36 -5.07
C THR A 115 -7.24 4.54 -3.92
N GLY A 116 -7.93 3.53 -3.42
CA GLY A 116 -7.40 2.64 -2.39
C GLY A 116 -7.21 3.30 -1.03
N SER A 117 -6.07 3.03 -0.40
CA SER A 117 -5.76 3.47 0.96
C SER A 117 -4.26 3.72 1.13
N ARG A 118 -3.92 4.53 2.14
CA ARG A 118 -2.55 4.81 2.55
C ARG A 118 -2.26 4.24 3.94
N PRO A 119 -1.00 3.97 4.28
CA PRO A 119 -0.60 3.60 5.64
C PRO A 119 -1.01 4.67 6.66
N LEU A 120 -1.33 4.23 7.88
CA LEU A 120 -1.46 5.15 8.99
C LEU A 120 -0.08 5.69 9.36
N ALA A 121 0.01 7.00 9.53
CA ALA A 121 1.19 7.70 10.03
C ALA A 121 0.78 8.45 11.32
N PRO A 122 0.93 7.84 12.50
CA PRO A 122 0.65 8.49 13.77
C PRO A 122 1.70 9.59 14.02
N PRO A 123 1.42 10.54 14.90
CA PRO A 123 2.37 11.61 15.21
C PRO A 123 3.49 11.11 16.14
N ILE A 124 4.29 10.15 15.67
CA ILE A 124 5.46 9.63 16.38
C ILE A 124 6.69 10.41 15.89
N PRO A 125 7.49 11.03 16.76
CA PRO A 125 8.76 11.64 16.39
C PRO A 125 9.66 10.65 15.64
N GLY A 126 10.41 11.12 14.65
CA GLY A 126 11.34 10.31 13.88
C GLY A 126 10.73 9.53 12.71
N LEU A 127 9.42 9.62 12.42
CA LEU A 127 8.80 8.95 11.28
C LEU A 127 9.38 9.33 9.92
N GLY A 128 9.93 10.54 9.79
CA GLY A 128 10.56 11.04 8.56
C GLY A 128 12.01 10.65 8.37
N LEU A 129 12.62 9.93 9.30
CA LEU A 129 14.03 9.55 9.21
C LEU A 129 14.27 8.54 8.07
N PRO A 130 15.38 8.66 7.33
CA PRO A 130 15.87 7.60 6.47
C PRO A 130 15.96 6.27 7.23
N GLY A 131 15.47 5.17 6.63
CA GLY A 131 15.38 3.87 7.31
C GLY A 131 14.01 3.63 7.97
N VAL A 132 13.08 4.57 7.87
CA VAL A 132 11.67 4.34 8.23
C VAL A 132 10.86 4.18 6.97
N CYS A 133 10.02 3.15 6.89
CA CYS A 133 9.11 2.93 5.78
C CYS A 133 7.79 2.30 6.24
N ALA A 134 6.81 2.31 5.38
CA ALA A 134 5.61 1.49 5.53
C ALA A 134 5.81 0.12 4.85
N PHE A 135 4.74 -0.68 4.80
CA PHE A 135 4.67 -1.87 3.97
C PHE A 135 3.34 -1.86 3.22
N ARG A 136 3.32 -1.22 2.06
CA ARG A 136 2.07 -1.01 1.32
C ARG A 136 2.16 -1.27 -0.17
N ASP A 137 3.26 -0.92 -0.81
CA ASP A 137 3.45 -0.96 -2.27
C ASP A 137 4.82 -1.53 -2.64
N ILE A 138 5.09 -1.62 -3.95
CA ILE A 138 6.37 -2.12 -4.47
C ILE A 138 7.54 -1.27 -3.98
N ALA A 139 7.40 0.05 -3.95
CA ALA A 139 8.48 0.94 -3.52
C ALA A 139 8.85 0.72 -2.04
N ASP A 140 7.87 0.40 -1.18
CA ASP A 140 8.14 0.01 0.21
C ASP A 140 8.91 -1.31 0.29
N VAL A 141 8.52 -2.32 -0.50
CA VAL A 141 9.24 -3.61 -0.57
C VAL A 141 10.68 -3.40 -1.06
N GLU A 142 10.90 -2.58 -2.09
CA GLU A 142 12.23 -2.27 -2.60
C GLU A 142 13.13 -1.61 -1.54
N LYS A 143 12.58 -0.66 -0.76
CA LYS A 143 13.30 -0.06 0.39
C LYS A 143 13.68 -1.11 1.43
N MET A 144 12.75 -2.02 1.77
CA MET A 144 12.99 -3.09 2.72
C MET A 144 14.04 -4.09 2.20
N LEU A 145 13.99 -4.47 0.94
CA LEU A 145 14.98 -5.34 0.30
C LEU A 145 16.35 -4.70 0.23
N LEU A 146 16.43 -3.41 -0.08
CA LEU A 146 17.68 -2.65 -0.07
C LEU A 146 18.27 -2.58 1.35
N ALA A 147 17.46 -2.29 2.35
CA ALA A 147 17.88 -2.29 3.74
C ALA A 147 18.39 -3.67 4.19
N ALA A 148 17.72 -4.74 3.82
CA ALA A 148 18.12 -6.11 4.16
C ALA A 148 19.50 -6.51 3.57
N ARG A 149 19.94 -5.87 2.48
CA ARG A 149 21.28 -6.11 1.90
C ARG A 149 22.40 -5.40 2.65
N THR A 150 22.11 -4.27 3.28
CA THR A 150 23.12 -3.33 3.81
C THR A 150 23.06 -3.16 5.32
N ARG A 151 21.98 -3.59 5.95
CA ARG A 151 21.67 -3.38 7.37
C ARG A 151 21.34 -4.72 8.05
N LYS A 152 21.32 -4.72 9.39
CA LYS A 152 21.22 -5.98 10.15
C LYS A 152 19.98 -6.08 11.03
N ARG A 153 19.45 -4.95 11.54
CA ARG A 153 18.40 -4.93 12.55
C ARG A 153 17.14 -4.26 12.00
N ALA A 154 16.02 -4.92 12.14
CA ALA A 154 14.73 -4.35 11.78
C ALA A 154 13.78 -4.38 12.98
N VAL A 155 13.04 -3.29 13.16
CA VAL A 155 11.88 -3.23 14.06
C VAL A 155 10.63 -3.07 13.20
N VAL A 156 9.64 -3.95 13.40
CA VAL A 156 8.32 -3.84 12.79
C VAL A 156 7.35 -3.38 13.86
N ILE A 157 6.69 -2.25 13.63
CA ILE A 157 5.67 -1.69 14.53
C ILE A 157 4.29 -2.09 14.02
N GLY A 158 3.60 -2.95 14.78
CA GLY A 158 2.28 -3.51 14.46
C GLY A 158 2.28 -5.03 14.39
N GLY A 159 1.55 -5.69 15.30
CA GLY A 159 1.47 -7.16 15.43
C GLY A 159 0.25 -7.78 14.76
N GLY A 160 -0.33 -7.09 13.77
CA GLY A 160 -1.35 -7.65 12.87
C GLY A 160 -0.74 -8.46 11.73
N LEU A 161 -1.60 -9.00 10.84
CA LEU A 161 -1.19 -9.89 9.73
C LEU A 161 -0.02 -9.32 8.92
N LEU A 162 -0.15 -8.10 8.42
CA LEU A 162 0.87 -7.47 7.56
C LEU A 162 2.19 -7.25 8.30
N GLY A 163 2.14 -6.92 9.60
CA GLY A 163 3.36 -6.77 10.41
C GLY A 163 4.09 -8.08 10.63
N LEU A 164 3.36 -9.17 10.83
CA LEU A 164 3.93 -10.52 10.95
C LEU A 164 4.55 -10.98 9.63
N GLU A 165 3.88 -10.72 8.51
CA GLU A 165 4.41 -11.01 7.16
C GLU A 165 5.69 -10.20 6.89
N ALA A 166 5.71 -8.92 7.26
CA ALA A 166 6.91 -8.08 7.15
C ALA A 166 8.05 -8.61 8.01
N ALA A 167 7.77 -8.94 9.27
CA ALA A 167 8.77 -9.49 10.20
C ALA A 167 9.35 -10.81 9.68
N TRP A 168 8.49 -11.71 9.19
CA TRP A 168 8.92 -12.97 8.61
C TRP A 168 9.76 -12.77 7.34
N GLY A 169 9.28 -11.93 6.41
CA GLY A 169 10.00 -11.65 5.17
C GLY A 169 11.39 -11.06 5.41
N LEU A 170 11.53 -10.10 6.33
CA LEU A 170 12.83 -9.54 6.72
C LEU A 170 13.73 -10.57 7.41
N LYS A 171 13.14 -11.47 8.22
CA LYS A 171 13.88 -12.59 8.83
C LYS A 171 14.43 -13.53 7.77
N GLN A 172 13.65 -13.87 6.76
CA GLN A 172 14.08 -14.70 5.62
C GLN A 172 15.20 -14.03 4.81
N ARG A 173 15.26 -12.70 4.81
CA ARG A 173 16.36 -11.91 4.22
C ARG A 173 17.59 -11.78 5.12
N GLY A 174 17.62 -12.48 6.27
CA GLY A 174 18.78 -12.55 7.15
C GLY A 174 18.88 -11.43 8.18
N MET A 175 17.84 -10.59 8.34
CA MET A 175 17.84 -9.56 9.37
C MET A 175 17.52 -10.13 10.76
N SER A 176 18.07 -9.51 11.81
CA SER A 176 17.57 -9.64 13.18
C SER A 176 16.31 -8.79 13.31
N VAL A 177 15.18 -9.43 13.63
CA VAL A 177 13.88 -8.75 13.61
C VAL A 177 13.25 -8.73 15.00
N ALA A 178 12.77 -7.55 15.40
CA ALA A 178 11.91 -7.35 16.55
C ALA A 178 10.55 -6.80 16.12
N LEU A 179 9.48 -7.29 16.72
CA LEU A 179 8.10 -6.85 16.48
C LEU A 179 7.60 -6.12 17.73
N VAL A 180 7.13 -4.89 17.56
CA VAL A 180 6.51 -4.09 18.63
C VAL A 180 5.01 -4.03 18.39
N HIS A 181 4.23 -4.35 19.42
CA HIS A 181 2.77 -4.34 19.34
C HIS A 181 2.15 -3.69 20.57
N LEU A 182 1.18 -2.82 20.32
CA LEU A 182 0.51 -2.05 21.37
C LEU A 182 -0.35 -2.93 22.30
N MET A 183 -0.98 -3.97 21.73
CA MET A 183 -1.91 -4.84 22.45
C MET A 183 -1.18 -6.00 23.16
N PRO A 184 -1.81 -6.67 24.16
CA PRO A 184 -1.16 -7.75 24.91
C PRO A 184 -0.96 -9.04 24.11
N THR A 185 -1.71 -9.22 23.01
CA THR A 185 -1.64 -10.39 22.14
C THR A 185 -1.50 -10.00 20.68
N LEU A 186 -0.75 -10.77 19.91
CA LEU A 186 -0.64 -10.58 18.46
C LEU A 186 -1.93 -11.04 17.77
N MET A 187 -2.26 -10.38 16.64
CA MET A 187 -3.46 -10.72 15.84
C MET A 187 -4.77 -10.66 16.63
N GLU A 188 -4.88 -9.77 17.59
CA GLU A 188 -6.00 -9.68 18.56
C GLU A 188 -7.38 -9.48 17.91
N ARG A 189 -7.41 -9.07 16.64
CA ARG A 189 -8.66 -8.92 15.86
C ARG A 189 -9.08 -10.20 15.15
N GLN A 190 -8.20 -11.18 15.01
CA GLN A 190 -8.44 -12.43 14.28
C GLN A 190 -8.31 -13.68 15.17
N LEU A 191 -7.51 -13.59 16.22
CA LEU A 191 -7.21 -14.71 17.13
C LEU A 191 -7.71 -14.41 18.53
N ASP A 192 -8.15 -15.44 19.23
CA ASP A 192 -8.34 -15.39 20.68
C ASP A 192 -6.98 -15.45 21.42
N ALA A 193 -6.99 -15.22 22.72
CA ALA A 193 -5.78 -15.16 23.52
C ALA A 193 -4.95 -16.47 23.48
N PRO A 194 -5.55 -17.68 23.58
CA PRO A 194 -4.80 -18.94 23.45
C PRO A 194 -4.13 -19.11 22.09
N ALA A 195 -4.83 -18.80 20.99
CA ALA A 195 -4.26 -18.89 19.65
C ALA A 195 -3.16 -17.82 19.43
N GLY A 196 -3.32 -16.61 19.94
CA GLY A 196 -2.29 -15.57 19.94
C GLY A 196 -1.03 -16.00 20.69
N GLN A 197 -1.16 -16.70 21.82
CA GLN A 197 -0.01 -17.24 22.56
C GLN A 197 0.72 -18.35 21.79
N LEU A 198 -0.01 -19.21 21.06
CA LEU A 198 0.61 -20.22 20.20
C LEU A 198 1.42 -19.56 19.09
N LEU A 199 0.88 -18.52 18.46
CA LEU A 199 1.58 -17.72 17.46
C LEU A 199 2.85 -17.08 18.03
N GLN A 200 2.80 -16.51 19.22
CA GLN A 200 3.95 -15.92 19.90
C GLN A 200 5.06 -16.94 20.11
N ARG A 201 4.71 -18.16 20.57
CA ARG A 201 5.67 -19.26 20.73
C ARG A 201 6.32 -19.70 19.41
N ASP A 202 5.56 -19.67 18.32
CA ASP A 202 6.10 -20.02 17.00
C ASP A 202 7.07 -18.94 16.50
N LEU A 203 6.75 -17.66 16.70
CA LEU A 203 7.65 -16.56 16.37
C LEU A 203 8.97 -16.62 17.16
N ASP A 204 8.89 -16.94 18.45
CA ASP A 204 10.06 -17.10 19.31
C ASP A 204 10.97 -18.23 18.81
N ARG A 205 10.39 -19.39 18.49
CA ARG A 205 11.13 -20.53 17.87
C ARG A 205 11.79 -20.15 16.55
N ARG A 206 11.20 -19.25 15.78
CA ARG A 206 11.75 -18.70 14.52
C ARG A 206 12.78 -17.60 14.75
N GLY A 207 13.03 -17.22 16.00
CA GLY A 207 13.98 -16.19 16.38
C GLY A 207 13.53 -14.79 15.96
N ILE A 208 12.23 -14.50 16.05
CA ILE A 208 11.65 -13.16 15.95
C ILE A 208 11.30 -12.72 17.36
N ALA A 209 12.00 -11.72 17.88
CA ALA A 209 11.67 -11.11 19.16
C ALA A 209 10.35 -10.32 19.04
N PHE A 210 9.53 -10.31 20.09
CA PHE A 210 8.31 -9.52 20.10
C PHE A 210 8.10 -8.82 21.45
N PHE A 211 7.55 -7.61 21.39
CA PHE A 211 7.30 -6.74 22.50
C PHE A 211 5.82 -6.33 22.48
N THR A 212 4.98 -7.07 23.20
CA THR A 212 3.57 -6.73 23.42
C THR A 212 3.43 -5.67 24.52
N ASN A 213 2.27 -5.00 24.58
CA ASN A 213 2.04 -3.80 25.41
C ASN A 213 3.12 -2.73 25.17
N GLY A 214 3.69 -2.70 23.96
CA GLY A 214 4.74 -1.77 23.57
C GLY A 214 4.16 -0.55 22.88
N GLN A 215 3.98 0.54 23.60
CA GLN A 215 3.66 1.83 23.01
C GLN A 215 4.94 2.48 22.49
N THR A 216 5.04 2.66 21.18
CA THR A 216 6.15 3.41 20.58
C THR A 216 6.01 4.89 20.94
N GLU A 217 7.03 5.46 21.55
CA GLU A 217 7.12 6.87 21.91
C GLU A 217 7.79 7.66 20.80
N GLU A 218 8.96 7.20 20.34
CA GLU A 218 9.69 7.82 19.23
C GLU A 218 10.54 6.80 18.45
N ILE A 219 10.92 7.16 17.25
CA ILE A 219 11.97 6.53 16.46
C ILE A 219 13.19 7.42 16.57
N THR A 220 14.24 6.89 17.20
CA THR A 220 15.47 7.63 17.47
C THR A 220 16.41 7.63 16.28
N GLY A 221 17.22 8.67 16.17
CA GLY A 221 18.29 8.81 15.19
C GLY A 221 18.50 10.26 14.79
N THR A 222 19.65 10.54 14.20
CA THR A 222 20.02 11.89 13.71
C THR A 222 19.93 11.96 12.18
N GLU A 223 20.72 11.16 11.49
CA GLU A 223 20.74 11.09 10.02
C GLU A 223 19.85 9.95 9.46
N CYS A 224 19.67 8.91 10.25
CA CYS A 224 18.81 7.76 9.91
C CYS A 224 18.25 7.12 11.19
N ALA A 225 17.31 6.19 11.03
CA ALA A 225 16.78 5.43 12.15
C ALA A 225 17.89 4.60 12.83
N GLU A 226 17.98 4.69 14.15
CA GLU A 226 18.94 3.99 15.00
C GLU A 226 18.24 3.06 16.00
N GLY A 227 16.97 3.32 16.31
CA GLY A 227 16.18 2.51 17.21
C GLY A 227 14.76 3.00 17.42
N VAL A 228 14.05 2.27 18.26
CA VAL A 228 12.68 2.58 18.68
C VAL A 228 12.67 2.68 20.20
N GLN A 229 12.26 3.83 20.73
CA GLN A 229 12.03 4.06 22.15
C GLN A 229 10.57 3.75 22.48
N LEU A 230 10.34 2.93 23.50
CA LEU A 230 9.01 2.65 24.02
C LEU A 230 8.71 3.52 25.26
N ALA A 231 7.45 3.82 25.48
CA ALA A 231 6.98 4.66 26.59
C ALA A 231 7.28 4.09 28.00
N ASP A 232 7.56 2.80 28.09
CA ASP A 232 7.95 2.13 29.34
C ASP A 232 9.48 2.11 29.59
N GLY A 233 10.24 2.84 28.78
CA GLY A 233 11.68 2.97 28.88
C GLY A 233 12.48 1.90 28.14
N ARG A 234 11.86 0.90 27.53
CA ARG A 234 12.58 -0.07 26.69
C ARG A 234 13.08 0.59 25.41
N TYR A 235 14.31 0.30 25.04
CA TYR A 235 14.93 0.74 23.79
C TYR A 235 15.27 -0.48 22.91
N ILE A 236 14.90 -0.42 21.63
CA ILE A 236 15.11 -1.50 20.67
C ILE A 236 15.94 -0.95 19.52
N PRO A 237 17.22 -1.35 19.37
CA PRO A 237 18.06 -0.85 18.29
C PRO A 237 17.57 -1.34 16.93
N ALA A 238 17.53 -0.45 15.94
CA ALA A 238 17.04 -0.72 14.61
C ALA A 238 17.76 0.11 13.54
N ASP A 239 18.07 -0.51 12.44
CA ASP A 239 18.62 0.15 11.25
C ASP A 239 17.51 0.34 10.19
N LEU A 240 16.39 -0.38 10.37
CA LEU A 240 15.16 -0.29 9.57
C LEU A 240 13.96 -0.33 10.51
N VAL A 241 13.03 0.59 10.35
CA VAL A 241 11.74 0.59 11.07
C VAL A 241 10.60 0.50 10.06
N VAL A 242 9.75 -0.52 10.20
CA VAL A 242 8.60 -0.76 9.32
C VAL A 242 7.30 -0.51 10.06
N LEU A 243 6.46 0.37 9.52
CA LEU A 243 5.15 0.68 10.07
C LEU A 243 4.06 -0.20 9.44
N ALA A 244 3.44 -1.06 10.24
CA ALA A 244 2.37 -1.97 9.85
C ALA A 244 1.15 -1.86 10.78
N ILE A 245 0.79 -0.63 11.19
CA ILE A 245 -0.23 -0.32 12.21
C ILE A 245 -1.63 -0.07 11.65
N GLY A 246 -1.83 -0.36 10.37
CA GLY A 246 -3.11 -0.20 9.69
C GLY A 246 -3.08 0.79 8.54
N ILE A 247 -4.26 1.00 7.96
CA ILE A 247 -4.45 1.82 6.77
C ILE A 247 -5.63 2.77 6.93
N ARG A 248 -5.64 3.84 6.14
CA ARG A 248 -6.75 4.79 6.02
C ARG A 248 -7.15 4.92 4.55
N PRO A 249 -8.44 4.81 4.20
CA PRO A 249 -8.92 5.05 2.84
C PRO A 249 -8.52 6.43 2.31
N ASN A 250 -8.20 6.52 1.03
CA ASN A 250 -7.88 7.77 0.34
C ASN A 250 -9.19 8.44 -0.07
N ILE A 251 -9.68 9.35 0.75
CA ILE A 251 -10.95 10.06 0.57
C ILE A 251 -10.75 11.51 0.14
N ASP A 252 -9.52 12.03 0.23
CA ASP A 252 -9.24 13.46 0.08
C ASP A 252 -9.68 13.98 -1.30
N LEU A 253 -9.31 13.27 -2.37
CA LEU A 253 -9.70 13.63 -3.74
C LEU A 253 -11.23 13.70 -3.93
N ALA A 254 -11.98 12.79 -3.32
CA ALA A 254 -13.44 12.76 -3.40
C ALA A 254 -14.05 13.89 -2.57
N ARG A 255 -13.55 14.11 -1.36
CA ARG A 255 -13.99 15.20 -0.47
C ARG A 255 -13.77 16.57 -1.12
N ASP A 256 -12.59 16.81 -1.69
CA ASP A 256 -12.22 18.08 -2.30
C ASP A 256 -13.04 18.35 -3.59
N ALA A 257 -13.55 17.28 -4.22
CA ALA A 257 -14.52 17.36 -5.31
C ALA A 257 -15.99 17.51 -4.83
N GLY A 258 -16.24 17.64 -3.53
CA GLY A 258 -17.58 17.81 -2.96
C GLY A 258 -18.44 16.54 -3.02
N LEU A 259 -17.82 15.35 -2.95
CA LEU A 259 -18.53 14.08 -2.78
C LEU A 259 -18.69 13.76 -1.30
N ASP A 260 -19.73 13.03 -0.95
CA ASP A 260 -19.97 12.61 0.43
C ASP A 260 -18.94 11.58 0.85
N VAL A 261 -18.30 11.84 1.99
CA VAL A 261 -17.30 10.97 2.58
C VAL A 261 -17.51 10.85 4.09
N ASN A 262 -17.18 9.67 4.59
CA ASN A 262 -17.07 9.44 6.04
C ASN A 262 -15.75 8.67 6.30
N ARG A 263 -15.80 7.44 6.78
CA ARG A 263 -14.63 6.54 6.86
C ARG A 263 -14.08 6.18 5.47
N GLY A 264 -14.92 6.21 4.44
CA GLY A 264 -14.63 5.99 3.04
C GLY A 264 -15.42 6.96 2.17
N ILE A 265 -15.40 6.79 0.86
CA ILE A 265 -16.29 7.47 -0.09
C ILE A 265 -17.65 6.80 0.01
N VAL A 266 -18.72 7.61 0.15
CA VAL A 266 -20.11 7.13 0.29
C VAL A 266 -20.76 6.92 -1.07
#